data_e7d2b9ae40ab6c82b0cef5d8354b89d7
#
_entry.id   e7d2b9ae40ab6c82b0cef5d8354b89d7
#
_cell.length_a   1.000
_cell.length_b   1.000
_cell.length_c   1.000
_cell.angle_alpha   90.00
_cell.angle_beta   90.00
_cell.angle_gamma   90.00
#
_symmetry.space_group_name_H-M   'P 1'
#
loop_
_entity.id
_entity.type
_entity.pdbx_description
1 polymer ?
#
loop_
_entity_poly.entity_id
_entity_poly.type
_entity_poly.pdbx_seq_one_letter_code
_entity_poly.pdbx_strand_id
1 'polypeptide(L)'
;MKKHITLLALLIAVFVSGVGMTLAQDTEQFRRLPVKVYRDKMKGGWIGQIAGVCWGAPTEFRWQDKIIPEADMPVWKPEMINQAFGQDDLYVEMTFLRTLEEYGIEASIRQAGIDFANSEYPLWCANNAGRKNLRAGIAPPDSGHPQFNKCPNDIDYQIEADYSGLIAPGMPNVAIELGNKFGQLMNYSDGIYGGQFVGGMYCEAFFEDDIIKVINAGLACIPADCQYAEMVRDMLAWYKENPDDWVATWEKCQKKYREDPEYQQSSNGGIDVKINGAYILMGLLYGKGDLDKTIVIATRCGMDSDCNPSNAGGVLFATLGFEKLPARFTEKLDHKTNFSFTAYNVDTLIEVCEKLTREFLAREGGRVEKDANGDEVFVIPVKAPKPNALELSWAPGPIANSVFTDEENEKIRFKAFTNLQKAVDHFFPGWTIGPSGPEMDPGMRDSFRGKKNVLVTHPVDREVPCVLTTSVDIPAGKKTTLRLVVGHFEQGDWDLVIRVNGSPQKTVLIGKMSADNTGWVEVTFDLTPFAGGKNVKIDLENKANGWSWEAGYWSEIEIKSEVNR
;
A
#
# COMPACT_ATOMS: atom_id res chain seq x y z
N MET A 1 67.74 -80.53 13.52
CA MET A 1 66.46 -79.84 13.32
C MET A 1 66.53 -78.53 14.08
N LYS A 2 66.97 -77.44 13.43
CA LYS A 2 66.96 -76.09 14.03
C LYS A 2 66.45 -75.16 12.91
N LYS A 3 65.33 -74.49 13.16
CA LYS A 3 64.76 -73.53 12.25
C LYS A 3 65.34 -72.14 12.60
N HIS A 4 65.96 -71.50 11.63
CA HIS A 4 66.36 -70.13 11.71
C HIS A 4 65.17 -69.18 11.42
N ILE A 5 64.94 -68.25 12.30
CA ILE A 5 63.95 -67.17 12.12
C ILE A 5 64.78 -65.90 11.77
N THR A 6 64.63 -65.43 10.58
CA THR A 6 65.18 -64.16 10.10
C THR A 6 64.19 -63.02 10.39
N LEU A 7 64.64 -62.05 11.18
CA LEU A 7 63.85 -60.87 11.55
C LEU A 7 64.01 -59.81 10.43
N LEU A 8 62.93 -59.49 9.74
CA LEU A 8 62.88 -58.46 8.72
C LEU A 8 62.33 -57.17 9.36
N ALA A 9 63.16 -56.17 9.53
CA ALA A 9 62.77 -54.86 10.06
C ALA A 9 62.11 -54.04 8.91
N LEU A 10 60.84 -53.74 9.07
CA LEU A 10 60.08 -52.89 8.13
C LEU A 10 60.12 -51.44 8.66
N LEU A 11 60.85 -50.58 7.96
CA LEU A 11 60.85 -49.13 8.17
C LEU A 11 59.53 -48.59 7.54
N ILE A 12 58.60 -48.15 8.38
CA ILE A 12 57.42 -47.40 7.95
C ILE A 12 57.78 -45.90 7.93
N ALA A 13 57.96 -45.34 6.73
CA ALA A 13 58.07 -43.93 6.51
C ALA A 13 56.64 -43.30 6.56
N VAL A 14 56.33 -42.60 7.64
CA VAL A 14 55.06 -41.84 7.75
C VAL A 14 55.21 -40.54 6.89
N PHE A 15 54.59 -40.55 5.72
CA PHE A 15 54.36 -39.33 4.95
C PHE A 15 53.23 -38.57 5.63
N VAL A 16 53.53 -37.51 6.39
CA VAL A 16 52.56 -36.53 6.81
C VAL A 16 52.28 -35.63 5.59
N SER A 17 51.29 -35.97 4.80
CA SER A 17 50.68 -35.05 3.82
C SER A 17 49.94 -33.97 4.59
N GLY A 18 50.58 -32.83 4.81
CA GLY A 18 49.90 -31.61 5.25
C GLY A 18 48.88 -31.21 4.20
N VAL A 19 47.59 -31.53 4.46
CA VAL A 19 46.48 -30.91 3.76
C VAL A 19 46.44 -29.46 4.26
N GLY A 20 47.10 -28.58 3.53
CA GLY A 20 46.90 -27.14 3.68
C GLY A 20 45.43 -26.85 3.35
N MET A 21 44.56 -26.74 4.37
CA MET A 21 43.31 -26.03 4.23
C MET A 21 43.65 -24.58 3.92
N THR A 22 43.74 -24.24 2.66
CA THR A 22 43.57 -22.87 2.21
C THR A 22 42.11 -22.50 2.58
N LEU A 23 41.98 -21.80 3.70
CA LEU A 23 40.82 -20.95 3.94
C LEU A 23 40.80 -20.01 2.73
N ALA A 24 39.86 -20.23 1.81
CA ALA A 24 39.52 -19.23 0.84
C ALA A 24 39.11 -18.00 1.68
N GLN A 25 40.01 -17.00 1.72
CA GLN A 25 39.59 -15.66 2.09
C GLN A 25 38.56 -15.28 1.02
N ASP A 26 37.30 -15.30 1.38
CA ASP A 26 36.26 -14.59 0.64
C ASP A 26 36.71 -13.13 0.62
N THR A 27 37.39 -12.76 -0.46
CA THR A 27 37.70 -11.35 -0.70
C THR A 27 36.38 -10.69 -1.01
N GLU A 28 35.86 -9.97 -0.03
CA GLU A 28 34.62 -9.21 -0.15
C GLU A 28 34.68 -8.38 -1.42
N GLN A 29 33.77 -8.63 -2.35
CA GLN A 29 33.71 -7.91 -3.61
C GLN A 29 32.91 -6.63 -3.40
N PHE A 30 33.39 -5.55 -4.04
CA PHE A 30 32.71 -4.24 -3.96
C PHE A 30 32.38 -3.74 -5.36
N ARG A 31 31.20 -3.14 -5.49
CA ARG A 31 30.84 -2.30 -6.63
C ARG A 31 31.16 -0.84 -6.30
N ARG A 32 31.53 -0.06 -7.29
CA ARG A 32 31.84 1.37 -7.13
C ARG A 32 30.87 2.20 -7.96
N LEU A 33 30.23 3.18 -7.31
CA LEU A 33 29.26 4.07 -7.95
C LEU A 33 29.58 5.52 -7.58
N PRO A 34 30.07 6.36 -8.52
CA PRO A 34 30.25 7.78 -8.24
C PRO A 34 28.93 8.41 -7.76
N VAL A 35 28.97 9.20 -6.69
CA VAL A 35 27.78 9.80 -6.09
C VAL A 35 27.00 10.68 -7.09
N LYS A 36 27.73 11.38 -7.98
CA LYS A 36 27.10 12.15 -9.06
C LYS A 36 26.31 11.26 -10.03
N VAL A 37 26.82 10.05 -10.35
CA VAL A 37 26.10 9.08 -11.21
C VAL A 37 24.91 8.49 -10.46
N TYR A 38 25.07 8.21 -9.18
CA TYR A 38 23.95 7.79 -8.34
C TYR A 38 22.81 8.82 -8.37
N ARG A 39 23.10 10.09 -8.10
CA ARG A 39 22.09 11.17 -8.12
C ARG A 39 21.40 11.31 -9.48
N ASP A 40 22.20 11.25 -10.55
CA ASP A 40 21.71 11.34 -11.92
C ASP A 40 20.72 10.20 -12.24
N LYS A 41 21.13 8.96 -11.96
CA LYS A 41 20.30 7.78 -12.20
C LYS A 41 19.08 7.72 -11.28
N MET A 42 19.22 8.03 -10.01
CA MET A 42 18.11 8.08 -9.05
C MET A 42 17.08 9.13 -9.46
N LYS A 43 17.51 10.34 -9.85
CA LYS A 43 16.63 11.36 -10.40
C LYS A 43 15.98 10.89 -11.70
N GLY A 44 16.73 10.19 -12.58
CA GLY A 44 16.19 9.56 -13.79
C GLY A 44 15.03 8.61 -13.45
N GLY A 45 15.20 7.75 -12.46
CA GLY A 45 14.15 6.82 -12.00
C GLY A 45 12.88 7.55 -11.54
N TRP A 46 13.00 8.55 -10.68
CA TRP A 46 11.86 9.37 -10.26
C TRP A 46 11.14 10.05 -11.46
N ILE A 47 11.89 10.60 -12.41
CA ILE A 47 11.27 11.23 -13.59
C ILE A 47 10.60 10.21 -14.49
N GLY A 48 11.13 8.99 -14.59
CA GLY A 48 10.52 7.90 -15.36
C GLY A 48 9.18 7.48 -14.77
N GLN A 49 9.12 7.32 -13.46
CA GLN A 49 7.91 7.03 -12.72
C GLN A 49 6.86 8.15 -12.93
N ILE A 50 7.25 9.40 -12.69
CA ILE A 50 6.42 10.59 -12.91
C ILE A 50 5.90 10.66 -14.36
N ALA A 51 6.75 10.41 -15.35
CA ALA A 51 6.34 10.46 -16.76
C ALA A 51 5.37 9.32 -17.10
N GLY A 52 5.63 8.11 -16.60
CA GLY A 52 4.78 6.94 -16.83
C GLY A 52 3.37 7.14 -16.28
N VAL A 53 3.25 7.50 -15.00
CA VAL A 53 1.94 7.71 -14.36
C VAL A 53 1.16 8.83 -15.04
N CYS A 54 1.78 9.96 -15.36
CA CYS A 54 1.10 11.08 -16.02
C CYS A 54 0.65 10.75 -17.45
N TRP A 55 1.43 9.94 -18.17
CA TRP A 55 1.08 9.59 -19.54
C TRP A 55 -0.08 8.60 -19.58
N GLY A 56 -0.10 7.65 -18.66
CA GLY A 56 -1.11 6.62 -18.55
C GLY A 56 -2.44 7.07 -17.93
N ALA A 57 -2.41 7.98 -16.96
CA ALA A 57 -3.56 8.40 -16.15
C ALA A 57 -4.88 8.68 -16.91
N PRO A 58 -4.88 9.32 -18.11
CA PRO A 58 -6.14 9.52 -18.83
C PRO A 58 -6.82 8.23 -19.30
N THR A 59 -6.15 7.09 -19.25
CA THR A 59 -6.64 5.79 -19.73
C THR A 59 -6.97 4.81 -18.61
N GLU A 60 -6.61 5.11 -17.37
CA GLU A 60 -6.74 4.27 -16.19
C GLU A 60 -8.14 3.64 -16.08
N PHE A 61 -8.20 2.30 -15.93
CA PHE A 61 -9.41 1.46 -15.83
C PHE A 61 -10.48 1.62 -16.92
N ARG A 62 -10.20 2.36 -18.01
CA ARG A 62 -11.15 2.48 -19.14
C ARG A 62 -11.12 1.28 -20.07
N TRP A 63 -10.02 0.54 -20.10
CA TRP A 63 -9.83 -0.67 -20.89
C TRP A 63 -9.42 -1.84 -19.99
N GLN A 64 -10.38 -2.34 -19.24
CA GLN A 64 -10.15 -3.56 -18.43
C GLN A 64 -10.19 -4.77 -19.36
N ASP A 65 -9.20 -5.66 -19.23
CA ASP A 65 -9.07 -6.88 -20.03
C ASP A 65 -9.06 -6.64 -21.56
N LYS A 66 -8.54 -5.48 -21.98
CA LYS A 66 -8.46 -5.07 -23.38
C LYS A 66 -7.24 -4.20 -23.62
N ILE A 67 -6.64 -4.39 -24.80
CA ILE A 67 -5.58 -3.50 -25.29
C ILE A 67 -6.18 -2.14 -25.63
N ILE A 68 -5.56 -1.07 -25.16
CA ILE A 68 -5.92 0.30 -25.55
C ILE A 68 -5.57 0.50 -27.03
N PRO A 69 -6.54 0.89 -27.88
CA PRO A 69 -6.26 1.22 -29.27
C PRO A 69 -5.22 2.34 -29.38
N GLU A 70 -4.37 2.28 -30.38
CA GLU A 70 -3.33 3.30 -30.57
C GLU A 70 -3.90 4.72 -30.74
N ALA A 71 -5.07 4.83 -31.39
CA ALA A 71 -5.77 6.10 -31.57
C ALA A 71 -6.32 6.71 -30.27
N ASP A 72 -6.48 5.89 -29.21
CA ASP A 72 -6.98 6.32 -27.89
C ASP A 72 -5.85 6.62 -26.90
N MET A 73 -4.59 6.36 -27.31
CA MET A 73 -3.43 6.72 -26.48
C MET A 73 -3.27 8.23 -26.37
N PRO A 74 -3.10 8.77 -25.16
CA PRO A 74 -2.78 10.18 -24.98
C PRO A 74 -1.47 10.54 -25.69
N VAL A 75 -1.44 11.69 -26.31
CA VAL A 75 -0.21 12.26 -26.87
C VAL A 75 0.53 12.97 -25.74
N TRP A 76 1.78 12.57 -25.49
CA TRP A 76 2.60 13.21 -24.46
C TRP A 76 2.76 14.71 -24.73
N LYS A 77 2.56 15.51 -23.68
CA LYS A 77 2.84 16.94 -23.64
C LYS A 77 3.68 17.24 -22.41
N PRO A 78 4.73 18.07 -22.52
CA PRO A 78 5.63 18.36 -21.38
C PRO A 78 4.91 18.86 -20.12
N GLU A 79 3.77 19.54 -20.26
CA GLU A 79 2.96 20.04 -19.16
C GLU A 79 2.32 18.93 -18.32
N MET A 80 2.13 17.73 -18.87
CA MET A 80 1.54 16.59 -18.17
C MET A 80 2.39 16.14 -16.98
N ILE A 81 3.72 16.35 -17.03
CA ILE A 81 4.66 15.92 -15.99
C ILE A 81 4.25 16.39 -14.59
N ASN A 82 3.59 17.54 -14.46
CA ASN A 82 3.20 18.09 -13.17
C ASN A 82 1.85 17.55 -12.64
N GLN A 83 1.19 16.66 -13.36
CA GLN A 83 0.01 15.95 -12.87
C GLN A 83 0.39 14.89 -11.82
N ALA A 84 1.65 14.48 -11.79
CA ALA A 84 2.18 13.51 -10.85
C ALA A 84 2.08 13.94 -9.37
N PHE A 85 2.01 15.23 -9.07
CA PHE A 85 1.95 15.72 -7.68
C PHE A 85 0.71 15.24 -6.91
N GLY A 86 -0.31 14.69 -7.57
CA GLY A 86 -1.51 14.15 -6.95
C GLY A 86 -1.67 12.64 -7.10
N GLN A 87 -0.68 11.93 -7.62
CA GLN A 87 -0.75 10.49 -7.90
C GLN A 87 -0.30 9.65 -6.69
N ASP A 88 -1.04 8.57 -6.44
CA ASP A 88 -0.83 7.70 -5.29
C ASP A 88 0.46 6.88 -5.38
N ASP A 89 0.86 6.42 -6.56
CA ASP A 89 2.20 5.85 -6.78
C ASP A 89 3.29 6.64 -6.04
N LEU A 90 3.20 7.97 -6.07
CA LEU A 90 4.24 8.85 -5.55
C LEU A 90 4.03 9.24 -4.07
N TYR A 91 2.83 9.71 -3.68
CA TYR A 91 2.68 10.22 -2.32
C TYR A 91 2.68 9.10 -1.27
N VAL A 92 2.25 7.88 -1.59
CA VAL A 92 2.25 6.79 -0.61
C VAL A 92 3.67 6.34 -0.30
N GLU A 93 4.51 6.04 -1.32
CA GLU A 93 5.89 5.64 -1.10
C GLU A 93 6.74 6.73 -0.42
N MET A 94 6.44 8.02 -0.66
CA MET A 94 7.08 9.12 0.06
C MET A 94 6.72 9.15 1.55
N THR A 95 5.58 8.59 1.95
CA THR A 95 5.27 8.36 3.37
C THR A 95 6.21 7.33 3.98
N PHE A 96 6.60 6.30 3.23
CA PHE A 96 7.59 5.32 3.70
C PHE A 96 8.98 5.94 3.84
N LEU A 97 9.38 6.78 2.89
CA LEU A 97 10.61 7.58 3.01
C LEU A 97 10.60 8.46 4.26
N ARG A 98 9.48 9.16 4.51
CA ARG A 98 9.32 10.00 5.70
C ARG A 98 9.46 9.19 6.99
N THR A 99 8.87 8.00 7.07
CA THR A 99 9.01 7.12 8.23
C THR A 99 10.48 6.79 8.51
N LEU A 100 11.25 6.47 7.44
CA LEU A 100 12.69 6.20 7.57
C LEU A 100 13.48 7.47 7.94
N GLU A 101 13.10 8.63 7.41
CA GLU A 101 13.76 9.90 7.73
C GLU A 101 13.54 10.35 9.18
N GLU A 102 12.31 10.20 9.70
CA GLU A 102 11.91 10.66 11.03
C GLU A 102 12.34 9.70 12.15
N TYR A 103 12.24 8.39 11.91
CA TYR A 103 12.50 7.37 12.95
C TYR A 103 13.79 6.57 12.70
N GLY A 104 14.52 6.87 11.63
CA GLY A 104 15.75 6.17 11.23
C GLY A 104 15.49 4.90 10.41
N ILE A 105 16.54 4.41 9.74
CA ILE A 105 16.47 3.22 8.88
C ILE A 105 16.09 1.94 9.63
N GLU A 106 16.32 1.91 10.95
CA GLU A 106 15.95 0.81 11.86
C GLU A 106 14.51 0.94 12.40
N ALA A 107 13.72 1.88 11.90
CA ALA A 107 12.30 2.02 12.29
C ALA A 107 11.59 0.66 12.21
N SER A 108 10.87 0.31 13.27
CA SER A 108 10.17 -0.98 13.32
C SER A 108 8.98 -1.01 12.36
N ILE A 109 8.58 -2.20 11.94
CA ILE A 109 7.35 -2.39 11.16
C ILE A 109 6.11 -1.85 11.91
N ARG A 110 6.11 -1.89 13.25
CA ARG A 110 5.03 -1.36 14.08
C ARG A 110 4.97 0.16 14.02
N GLN A 111 6.14 0.84 14.05
CA GLN A 111 6.21 2.30 13.85
C GLN A 111 5.74 2.68 12.43
N ALA A 112 6.16 1.93 11.41
CA ALA A 112 5.66 2.11 10.04
C ALA A 112 4.13 1.96 9.98
N GLY A 113 3.58 0.97 10.69
CA GLY A 113 2.13 0.77 10.79
C GLY A 113 1.39 1.94 11.45
N ILE A 114 1.94 2.50 12.53
CA ILE A 114 1.37 3.69 13.20
C ILE A 114 1.37 4.90 12.25
N ASP A 115 2.47 5.11 11.53
CA ASP A 115 2.62 6.22 10.59
C ASP A 115 1.64 6.09 9.42
N PHE A 116 1.53 4.87 8.87
CA PHE A 116 0.57 4.58 7.80
C PHE A 116 -0.88 4.71 8.27
N ALA A 117 -1.21 4.26 9.49
CA ALA A 117 -2.53 4.46 10.10
C ALA A 117 -2.90 5.94 10.21
N ASN A 118 -1.92 6.82 10.43
CA ASN A 118 -2.10 8.27 10.55
C ASN A 118 -2.13 9.03 9.22
N SER A 119 -1.94 8.36 8.08
CA SER A 119 -2.04 8.99 6.77
C SER A 119 -3.49 9.38 6.44
N GLU A 120 -3.68 10.45 5.68
CA GLU A 120 -5.00 11.03 5.37
C GLU A 120 -5.33 11.03 3.88
N TYR A 121 -4.44 10.52 3.04
CA TYR A 121 -4.65 10.46 1.60
C TYR A 121 -5.65 9.36 1.20
N PRO A 122 -6.27 9.47 0.00
CA PRO A 122 -7.09 8.41 -0.56
C PRO A 122 -6.28 7.12 -0.71
N LEU A 123 -6.93 5.99 -0.49
CA LEU A 123 -6.38 4.65 -0.66
C LEU A 123 -7.45 3.72 -1.25
N TRP A 124 -7.02 2.63 -1.90
CA TRP A 124 -7.91 1.74 -2.64
C TRP A 124 -8.01 0.36 -1.97
N CYS A 125 -7.70 -0.73 -2.66
CA CYS A 125 -7.97 -2.08 -2.18
C CYS A 125 -7.09 -2.51 -0.98
N ALA A 126 -5.89 -3.03 -1.21
CA ALA A 126 -5.06 -3.61 -0.16
C ALA A 126 -4.57 -2.57 0.83
N ASN A 127 -4.10 -1.42 0.37
CA ASN A 127 -3.60 -0.34 1.23
C ASN A 127 -4.70 0.28 2.09
N ASN A 128 -5.93 0.45 1.57
CA ASN A 128 -7.07 0.91 2.37
C ASN A 128 -7.49 -0.12 3.42
N ALA A 129 -7.54 -1.41 3.07
CA ALA A 129 -7.85 -2.47 4.01
C ALA A 129 -6.78 -2.58 5.10
N GLY A 130 -5.49 -2.54 4.73
CA GLY A 130 -4.38 -2.51 5.67
C GLY A 130 -4.47 -1.33 6.64
N ARG A 131 -4.69 -0.10 6.14
CA ARG A 131 -4.86 1.09 6.99
C ARG A 131 -6.07 0.98 7.93
N LYS A 132 -7.20 0.44 7.47
CA LYS A 132 -8.36 0.19 8.34
C LYS A 132 -8.03 -0.82 9.45
N ASN A 133 -7.29 -1.89 9.13
CA ASN A 133 -6.86 -2.88 10.11
C ASN A 133 -5.95 -2.27 11.17
N LEU A 134 -4.94 -1.49 10.75
CA LEU A 134 -4.04 -0.78 11.64
C LEU A 134 -4.79 0.18 12.57
N ARG A 135 -5.74 0.94 12.04
CA ARG A 135 -6.62 1.84 12.81
C ARG A 135 -7.54 1.10 13.78
N ALA A 136 -7.84 -0.17 13.49
CA ALA A 136 -8.60 -1.07 14.37
C ALA A 136 -7.75 -1.77 15.43
N GLY A 137 -6.45 -1.46 15.49
CA GLY A 137 -5.52 -2.03 16.46
C GLY A 137 -4.85 -3.34 16.01
N ILE A 138 -5.15 -3.84 14.80
CA ILE A 138 -4.46 -5.00 14.23
C ILE A 138 -3.11 -4.52 13.71
N ALA A 139 -2.04 -4.91 14.44
CA ALA A 139 -0.69 -4.49 14.09
C ALA A 139 -0.09 -5.35 12.97
N PRO A 140 0.92 -4.85 12.22
CA PRO A 140 1.59 -5.66 11.23
C PRO A 140 2.39 -6.81 11.91
N PRO A 141 2.59 -7.96 11.23
CA PRO A 141 2.25 -8.21 9.83
C PRO A 141 0.77 -8.58 9.58
N ASP A 142 -0.03 -8.74 10.64
CA ASP A 142 -1.41 -9.22 10.52
C ASP A 142 -2.32 -8.25 9.75
N SER A 143 -1.99 -6.95 9.71
CA SER A 143 -2.78 -5.95 8.97
C SER A 143 -2.88 -6.24 7.47
N GLY A 144 -1.85 -6.82 6.86
CA GLY A 144 -1.84 -7.26 5.45
C GLY A 144 -2.25 -8.72 5.24
N HIS A 145 -2.36 -9.51 6.32
CA HIS A 145 -2.64 -10.95 6.23
C HIS A 145 -4.02 -11.25 5.64
N PRO A 146 -4.20 -12.31 4.79
CA PRO A 146 -5.47 -12.65 4.12
C PRO A 146 -6.67 -12.85 5.05
N GLN A 147 -6.45 -13.18 6.31
CA GLN A 147 -7.53 -13.26 7.30
C GLN A 147 -8.18 -11.89 7.58
N PHE A 148 -7.44 -10.80 7.46
CA PHE A 148 -7.90 -9.45 7.77
C PHE A 148 -7.96 -8.55 6.55
N ASN A 149 -7.22 -8.87 5.48
CA ASN A 149 -7.21 -8.13 4.24
C ASN A 149 -7.66 -9.03 3.08
N LYS A 150 -8.74 -8.66 2.40
CA LYS A 150 -9.31 -9.43 1.30
C LYS A 150 -8.62 -9.20 -0.05
N CYS A 151 -7.72 -8.24 -0.11
CA CYS A 151 -6.99 -7.84 -1.30
C CYS A 151 -5.46 -8.12 -1.18
N PRO A 152 -5.02 -9.29 -0.66
CA PRO A 152 -3.62 -9.50 -0.28
C PRO A 152 -2.65 -9.46 -1.48
N ASN A 153 -3.15 -9.75 -2.70
CA ASN A 153 -2.39 -9.81 -3.94
C ASN A 153 -2.67 -8.64 -4.90
N ASP A 154 -3.31 -7.57 -4.43
CA ASP A 154 -3.45 -6.37 -5.23
C ASP A 154 -2.10 -5.62 -5.34
N ILE A 155 -1.97 -4.78 -6.35
CA ILE A 155 -0.69 -4.16 -6.75
C ILE A 155 -0.14 -3.12 -5.78
N ASP A 156 -0.88 -2.76 -4.73
CA ASP A 156 -0.61 -1.55 -3.94
C ASP A 156 0.87 -1.40 -3.54
N TYR A 157 1.48 -2.43 -2.92
CA TYR A 157 2.90 -2.32 -2.60
C TYR A 157 3.82 -2.38 -3.83
N GLN A 158 3.41 -3.01 -4.94
CA GLN A 158 4.23 -3.04 -6.16
C GLN A 158 4.44 -1.64 -6.73
N ILE A 159 3.37 -0.82 -6.79
CA ILE A 159 3.41 0.54 -7.32
C ILE A 159 4.04 1.55 -6.35
N GLU A 160 4.16 1.19 -5.09
CA GLU A 160 4.68 2.01 -3.99
C GLU A 160 6.10 1.59 -3.57
N ALA A 161 6.82 0.78 -4.37
CA ALA A 161 8.09 0.16 -3.99
C ALA A 161 9.34 0.74 -4.65
N ASP A 162 9.20 1.65 -5.59
CA ASP A 162 10.30 2.22 -6.39
C ASP A 162 11.37 2.86 -5.52
N TYR A 163 10.97 3.60 -4.48
CA TYR A 163 11.88 4.21 -3.50
C TYR A 163 12.84 3.18 -2.91
N SER A 164 12.39 1.93 -2.69
CA SER A 164 13.15 0.91 -1.98
C SER A 164 14.44 0.52 -2.72
N GLY A 165 14.39 0.48 -4.04
CA GLY A 165 15.56 0.26 -4.87
C GLY A 165 16.32 1.54 -5.17
N LEU A 166 15.64 2.69 -5.32
CA LEU A 166 16.27 3.99 -5.57
C LEU A 166 17.19 4.43 -4.41
N ILE A 167 16.89 4.06 -3.16
CA ILE A 167 17.75 4.32 -2.00
C ILE A 167 18.72 3.17 -1.67
N ALA A 168 18.70 2.08 -2.45
CA ALA A 168 19.51 0.90 -2.19
C ALA A 168 20.33 0.43 -3.43
N PRO A 169 21.11 1.30 -4.09
CA PRO A 169 21.88 0.93 -5.29
C PRO A 169 22.79 -0.25 -5.00
N GLY A 170 22.60 -1.38 -5.72
CA GLY A 170 23.39 -2.60 -5.54
C GLY A 170 23.22 -3.31 -4.20
N MET A 171 22.22 -2.94 -3.41
CA MET A 171 21.92 -3.51 -2.08
C MET A 171 20.57 -4.23 -2.06
N PRO A 172 20.38 -5.33 -2.82
CA PRO A 172 19.06 -5.97 -2.99
C PRO A 172 18.42 -6.44 -1.68
N ASN A 173 19.24 -6.80 -0.67
CA ASN A 173 18.70 -7.22 0.63
C ASN A 173 18.02 -6.06 1.39
N VAL A 174 18.41 -4.80 1.14
CA VAL A 174 17.72 -3.62 1.67
C VAL A 174 16.34 -3.48 1.03
N ALA A 175 16.22 -3.62 -0.30
CA ALA A 175 14.92 -3.58 -0.98
C ALA A 175 14.00 -4.71 -0.49
N ILE A 176 14.52 -5.93 -0.27
CA ILE A 176 13.77 -7.06 0.31
C ILE A 176 13.28 -6.72 1.73
N GLU A 177 14.15 -6.16 2.57
CA GLU A 177 13.83 -5.74 3.94
C GLU A 177 12.73 -4.66 3.97
N LEU A 178 12.85 -3.64 3.10
CA LEU A 178 11.84 -2.58 3.00
C LEU A 178 10.49 -3.13 2.52
N GLY A 179 10.51 -4.11 1.59
CA GLY A 179 9.32 -4.85 1.20
C GLY A 179 8.66 -5.58 2.37
N ASN A 180 9.45 -6.19 3.23
CA ASN A 180 8.93 -6.81 4.45
C ASN A 180 8.38 -5.79 5.45
N LYS A 181 9.02 -4.62 5.54
CA LYS A 181 8.61 -3.56 6.49
C LYS A 181 7.33 -2.84 6.06
N PHE A 182 7.24 -2.42 4.81
CA PHE A 182 6.13 -1.59 4.33
C PHE A 182 5.08 -2.40 3.57
N GLY A 183 5.47 -3.41 2.81
CA GLY A 183 4.53 -4.28 2.10
C GLY A 183 3.61 -5.07 3.03
N GLN A 184 4.12 -5.56 4.16
CA GLN A 184 3.30 -6.28 5.15
C GLN A 184 2.29 -5.39 5.90
N LEU A 185 2.30 -4.08 5.71
CA LEU A 185 1.24 -3.22 6.23
C LEU A 185 -0.09 -3.48 5.54
N MET A 186 -0.05 -3.92 4.27
CA MET A 186 -1.20 -3.97 3.37
C MET A 186 -1.30 -5.23 2.50
N ASN A 187 -0.18 -5.86 2.14
CA ASN A 187 -0.13 -7.00 1.23
C ASN A 187 0.41 -8.27 1.90
N TYR A 188 0.34 -9.39 1.18
CA TYR A 188 0.84 -10.69 1.58
C TYR A 188 1.33 -11.46 0.34
N SER A 189 2.30 -12.38 0.50
CA SER A 189 2.76 -13.26 -0.59
C SER A 189 3.13 -12.49 -1.88
N ASP A 190 2.55 -12.85 -3.05
CA ASP A 190 2.84 -12.21 -4.33
C ASP A 190 2.65 -10.69 -4.33
N GLY A 191 1.71 -10.17 -3.53
CA GLY A 191 1.52 -8.72 -3.38
C GLY A 191 2.75 -8.00 -2.81
N ILE A 192 3.50 -8.65 -1.91
CA ILE A 192 4.79 -8.17 -1.40
C ILE A 192 5.90 -8.43 -2.41
N TYR A 193 5.90 -9.62 -3.02
CA TYR A 193 6.95 -10.04 -3.94
C TYR A 193 7.00 -9.14 -5.18
N GLY A 194 5.86 -8.65 -5.67
CA GLY A 194 5.82 -7.68 -6.76
C GLY A 194 6.64 -6.41 -6.46
N GLY A 195 6.49 -5.83 -5.27
CA GLY A 195 7.28 -4.68 -4.86
C GLY A 195 8.76 -5.00 -4.63
N GLN A 196 9.08 -6.17 -4.03
CA GLN A 196 10.46 -6.62 -3.88
C GLN A 196 11.14 -6.86 -5.24
N PHE A 197 10.40 -7.34 -6.23
CA PHE A 197 10.86 -7.49 -7.60
C PHE A 197 11.19 -6.12 -8.23
N VAL A 198 10.28 -5.15 -8.12
CA VAL A 198 10.48 -3.79 -8.63
C VAL A 198 11.69 -3.13 -7.96
N GLY A 199 11.76 -3.15 -6.62
CA GLY A 199 12.90 -2.62 -5.88
C GLY A 199 14.22 -3.29 -6.27
N GLY A 200 14.22 -4.63 -6.49
CA GLY A 200 15.37 -5.40 -6.96
C GLY A 200 15.84 -4.97 -8.36
N MET A 201 14.92 -4.68 -9.28
CA MET A 201 15.25 -4.14 -10.60
C MET A 201 15.96 -2.77 -10.48
N TYR A 202 15.43 -1.87 -9.66
CA TYR A 202 16.08 -0.57 -9.42
C TYR A 202 17.46 -0.70 -8.80
N CYS A 203 17.68 -1.61 -7.83
CA CYS A 203 18.99 -1.84 -7.26
C CYS A 203 20.05 -2.13 -8.32
N GLU A 204 19.72 -2.90 -9.35
CA GLU A 204 20.62 -3.26 -10.44
C GLU A 204 20.71 -2.19 -11.53
N ALA A 205 19.65 -1.42 -11.80
CA ALA A 205 19.61 -0.37 -12.83
C ALA A 205 20.70 0.70 -12.68
N PHE A 206 21.25 0.87 -11.50
CA PHE A 206 22.40 1.77 -11.28
C PHE A 206 23.69 1.29 -11.95
N PHE A 207 23.80 -0.01 -12.28
CA PHE A 207 25.01 -0.64 -12.75
C PHE A 207 24.87 -1.33 -14.10
N GLU A 208 23.67 -1.64 -14.51
CA GLU A 208 23.35 -2.42 -15.71
C GLU A 208 22.31 -1.67 -16.55
N ASP A 209 22.49 -1.68 -17.86
CA ASP A 209 21.58 -1.11 -18.86
C ASP A 209 20.89 -2.18 -19.72
N ASP A 210 21.33 -3.44 -19.65
CA ASP A 210 20.63 -4.59 -20.23
C ASP A 210 19.38 -4.92 -19.40
N ILE A 211 18.22 -4.59 -19.92
CA ILE A 211 16.95 -4.79 -19.24
C ILE A 211 16.69 -6.25 -18.84
N ILE A 212 17.15 -7.23 -19.61
CA ILE A 212 17.00 -8.65 -19.25
C ILE A 212 17.79 -8.98 -17.99
N LYS A 213 18.99 -8.42 -17.82
CA LYS A 213 19.79 -8.59 -16.61
C LYS A 213 19.17 -7.87 -15.42
N VAL A 214 18.63 -6.66 -15.64
CA VAL A 214 17.89 -5.91 -14.61
C VAL A 214 16.67 -6.70 -14.14
N ILE A 215 15.87 -7.27 -15.04
CA ILE A 215 14.73 -8.13 -14.72
C ILE A 215 15.18 -9.38 -13.92
N ASN A 216 16.26 -10.04 -14.33
CA ASN A 216 16.77 -11.21 -13.61
C ASN A 216 17.31 -10.85 -12.21
N ALA A 217 17.84 -9.64 -12.01
CA ALA A 217 18.23 -9.17 -10.68
C ALA A 217 17.00 -8.97 -9.77
N GLY A 218 15.93 -8.41 -10.28
CA GLY A 218 14.63 -8.35 -9.57
C GLY A 218 14.09 -9.75 -9.23
N LEU A 219 14.11 -10.66 -10.20
CA LEU A 219 13.67 -12.05 -10.01
C LEU A 219 14.45 -12.77 -8.90
N ALA A 220 15.75 -12.47 -8.73
CA ALA A 220 16.55 -13.04 -7.67
C ALA A 220 16.16 -12.52 -6.25
N CYS A 221 15.36 -11.46 -6.14
CA CYS A 221 14.93 -10.89 -4.86
C CYS A 221 13.66 -11.53 -4.29
N ILE A 222 12.99 -12.43 -5.01
CA ILE A 222 11.72 -13.04 -4.63
C ILE A 222 11.81 -14.57 -4.58
N PRO A 223 10.91 -15.27 -3.85
CA PRO A 223 10.89 -16.73 -3.81
C PRO A 223 10.75 -17.32 -5.22
N ALA A 224 11.63 -18.28 -5.56
CA ALA A 224 11.67 -18.84 -6.91
C ALA A 224 10.38 -19.57 -7.33
N ASP A 225 9.64 -20.11 -6.36
CA ASP A 225 8.44 -20.94 -6.58
C ASP A 225 7.13 -20.16 -6.38
N CYS A 226 7.16 -18.82 -6.22
CA CYS A 226 5.95 -17.99 -6.18
C CYS A 226 5.36 -17.81 -7.58
N GLN A 227 4.05 -17.52 -7.66
CA GLN A 227 3.37 -17.32 -8.95
C GLN A 227 3.87 -16.05 -9.68
N TYR A 228 4.28 -15.04 -8.94
CA TYR A 228 4.91 -13.85 -9.54
C TYR A 228 6.23 -14.18 -10.24
N ALA A 229 7.09 -15.01 -9.62
CA ALA A 229 8.33 -15.46 -10.26
C ALA A 229 8.08 -16.36 -11.49
N GLU A 230 7.04 -17.17 -11.46
CA GLU A 230 6.59 -17.93 -12.63
C GLU A 230 6.18 -16.99 -13.76
N MET A 231 5.38 -15.97 -13.47
CA MET A 231 4.97 -14.95 -14.43
C MET A 231 6.19 -14.26 -15.08
N VAL A 232 7.18 -13.87 -14.30
CA VAL A 232 8.41 -13.24 -14.84
C VAL A 232 9.14 -14.18 -15.79
N ARG A 233 9.28 -15.46 -15.43
CA ARG A 233 9.92 -16.48 -16.30
C ARG A 233 9.15 -16.71 -17.60
N ASP A 234 7.83 -16.77 -17.53
CA ASP A 234 6.97 -16.90 -18.71
C ASP A 234 7.12 -15.69 -19.64
N MET A 235 7.13 -14.48 -19.09
CA MET A 235 7.32 -13.25 -19.87
C MET A 235 8.65 -13.26 -20.62
N LEU A 236 9.74 -13.65 -19.96
CA LEU A 236 11.06 -13.80 -20.59
C LEU A 236 11.07 -14.88 -21.68
N ALA A 237 10.40 -16.00 -21.44
CA ALA A 237 10.29 -17.10 -22.42
C ALA A 237 9.44 -16.67 -23.63
N TRP A 238 8.28 -16.04 -23.43
CA TRP A 238 7.40 -15.58 -24.51
C TRP A 238 8.01 -14.44 -25.32
N TYR A 239 8.74 -13.53 -24.69
CA TYR A 239 9.53 -12.52 -25.37
C TYR A 239 10.58 -13.14 -26.28
N LYS A 240 11.30 -14.18 -25.81
CA LYS A 240 12.30 -14.91 -26.62
C LYS A 240 11.66 -15.61 -27.82
N GLU A 241 10.44 -16.13 -27.68
CA GLU A 241 9.70 -16.75 -28.78
C GLU A 241 9.21 -15.73 -29.83
N ASN A 242 8.71 -14.58 -29.37
CA ASN A 242 8.07 -13.55 -30.21
C ASN A 242 8.58 -12.13 -29.84
N PRO A 243 9.84 -11.79 -30.15
CA PRO A 243 10.45 -10.54 -29.67
C PRO A 243 9.88 -9.26 -30.31
N ASP A 244 9.03 -9.38 -31.33
CA ASP A 244 8.44 -8.26 -32.07
C ASP A 244 6.91 -8.18 -31.97
N ASP A 245 6.28 -9.17 -31.32
CA ASP A 245 4.83 -9.24 -31.17
C ASP A 245 4.41 -9.28 -29.69
N TRP A 246 4.28 -8.09 -29.10
CA TRP A 246 3.82 -7.95 -27.73
C TRP A 246 2.33 -8.29 -27.56
N VAL A 247 1.52 -8.16 -28.63
CA VAL A 247 0.08 -8.46 -28.60
C VAL A 247 -0.13 -9.97 -28.37
N ALA A 248 0.59 -10.82 -29.10
CA ALA A 248 0.53 -12.26 -28.88
C ALA A 248 0.98 -12.67 -27.47
N THR A 249 1.94 -11.94 -26.88
CA THR A 249 2.34 -12.17 -25.48
C THR A 249 1.29 -11.68 -24.50
N TRP A 250 0.66 -10.54 -24.76
CA TRP A 250 -0.46 -10.03 -23.97
C TRP A 250 -1.63 -11.05 -23.91
N GLU A 251 -2.00 -11.67 -25.06
CA GLU A 251 -3.02 -12.70 -25.11
C GLU A 251 -2.67 -13.95 -24.26
N LYS A 252 -1.39 -14.36 -24.26
CA LYS A 252 -0.91 -15.44 -23.38
C LYS A 252 -1.02 -15.06 -21.90
N CYS A 253 -0.67 -13.80 -21.55
CA CYS A 253 -0.82 -13.27 -20.20
C CYS A 253 -2.27 -13.29 -19.74
N GLN A 254 -3.21 -12.78 -20.56
CA GLN A 254 -4.64 -12.80 -20.25
C GLN A 254 -5.11 -14.21 -19.96
N LYS A 255 -4.83 -15.13 -20.87
CA LYS A 255 -5.28 -16.52 -20.73
C LYS A 255 -4.77 -17.19 -19.46
N LYS A 256 -3.49 -16.96 -19.08
CA LYS A 256 -2.91 -17.63 -17.92
C LYS A 256 -3.15 -16.85 -16.61
N TYR A 257 -2.83 -15.56 -16.57
CA TYR A 257 -2.78 -14.79 -15.33
C TYR A 257 -4.06 -14.01 -15.03
N ARG A 258 -5.02 -13.97 -15.98
CA ARG A 258 -6.30 -13.28 -15.77
C ARG A 258 -7.52 -14.19 -15.83
N GLU A 259 -7.53 -15.19 -16.73
CA GLU A 259 -8.68 -16.05 -16.96
C GLU A 259 -8.59 -17.39 -16.23
N ASP A 260 -7.37 -17.90 -15.97
CA ASP A 260 -7.19 -19.19 -15.30
C ASP A 260 -7.47 -19.05 -13.79
N PRO A 261 -8.46 -19.81 -13.25
CA PRO A 261 -8.82 -19.78 -11.83
C PRO A 261 -7.66 -20.11 -10.88
N GLU A 262 -6.65 -20.86 -11.32
CA GLU A 262 -5.48 -21.21 -10.50
C GLU A 262 -4.70 -19.95 -10.09
N TYR A 263 -4.64 -18.95 -10.98
CA TYR A 263 -3.92 -17.70 -10.75
C TYR A 263 -4.81 -16.58 -10.17
N GLN A 264 -6.12 -16.85 -10.00
CA GLN A 264 -7.09 -15.89 -9.47
C GLN A 264 -7.54 -16.19 -8.02
N GLN A 265 -6.98 -17.18 -7.37
CA GLN A 265 -7.45 -17.68 -6.07
C GLN A 265 -7.45 -16.63 -4.94
N SER A 266 -6.62 -15.61 -5.03
CA SER A 266 -6.55 -14.53 -4.04
C SER A 266 -6.74 -13.15 -4.65
N SER A 267 -7.22 -13.10 -5.89
CA SER A 267 -7.59 -11.88 -6.57
C SER A 267 -9.06 -11.57 -6.27
N ASN A 268 -9.35 -10.38 -5.82
CA ASN A 268 -10.71 -9.92 -5.53
C ASN A 268 -11.43 -9.38 -6.79
N GLY A 269 -10.99 -9.79 -7.99
CA GLY A 269 -11.46 -9.25 -9.27
C GLY A 269 -10.96 -7.84 -9.54
N GLY A 270 -10.05 -7.33 -8.67
CA GLY A 270 -9.43 -6.03 -8.78
C GLY A 270 -8.14 -6.05 -9.59
N ILE A 271 -7.16 -5.32 -9.11
CA ILE A 271 -5.87 -5.06 -9.73
C ILE A 271 -4.81 -6.07 -9.26
N ASP A 272 -4.92 -7.31 -9.72
CA ASP A 272 -3.98 -8.38 -9.35
C ASP A 272 -2.54 -8.02 -9.74
N VAL A 273 -1.61 -8.24 -8.81
CA VAL A 273 -0.19 -7.90 -8.94
C VAL A 273 0.52 -8.65 -10.07
N LYS A 274 0.11 -9.89 -10.39
CA LYS A 274 0.76 -10.72 -11.42
C LYS A 274 0.49 -10.17 -12.82
N ILE A 275 -0.77 -9.90 -13.15
CA ILE A 275 -1.11 -9.41 -14.50
C ILE A 275 -0.55 -8.00 -14.71
N ASN A 276 -0.59 -7.13 -13.70
CA ASN A 276 -0.01 -5.80 -13.79
C ASN A 276 1.53 -5.85 -13.82
N GLY A 277 2.16 -6.75 -13.06
CA GLY A 277 3.60 -7.03 -13.17
C GLY A 277 4.02 -7.51 -14.56
N ALA A 278 3.19 -8.34 -15.21
CA ALA A 278 3.41 -8.74 -16.61
C ALA A 278 3.36 -7.53 -17.56
N TYR A 279 2.50 -6.53 -17.31
CA TYR A 279 2.41 -5.33 -18.14
C TYR A 279 3.60 -4.38 -17.96
N ILE A 280 4.17 -4.29 -16.75
CA ILE A 280 5.47 -3.64 -16.52
C ILE A 280 6.53 -4.28 -17.40
N LEU A 281 6.64 -5.61 -17.36
CA LEU A 281 7.61 -6.37 -18.16
C LEU A 281 7.34 -6.26 -19.66
N MET A 282 6.07 -6.16 -20.07
CA MET A 282 5.70 -5.92 -21.47
C MET A 282 6.33 -4.62 -21.98
N GLY A 283 6.18 -3.54 -21.22
CA GLY A 283 6.80 -2.26 -21.55
C GLY A 283 8.33 -2.36 -21.65
N LEU A 284 8.96 -2.92 -20.62
CA LEU A 284 10.42 -3.03 -20.56
C LEU A 284 11.01 -3.89 -21.69
N LEU A 285 10.44 -5.06 -21.94
CA LEU A 285 10.96 -6.02 -22.93
C LEU A 285 10.70 -5.54 -24.38
N TYR A 286 9.46 -5.16 -24.70
CA TYR A 286 9.08 -4.81 -26.06
C TYR A 286 9.33 -3.34 -26.41
N GLY A 287 9.56 -2.49 -25.39
CA GLY A 287 10.07 -1.13 -25.59
C GLY A 287 11.51 -1.12 -26.09
N LYS A 288 12.30 -2.18 -25.79
CA LYS A 288 13.69 -2.35 -26.30
C LYS A 288 14.58 -1.15 -26.03
N GLY A 289 14.42 -0.51 -24.85
CA GLY A 289 15.17 0.67 -24.45
C GLY A 289 14.67 2.01 -25.01
N ASP A 290 13.64 2.00 -25.85
CA ASP A 290 12.98 3.22 -26.31
C ASP A 290 12.03 3.72 -25.20
N LEU A 291 12.21 4.99 -24.78
CA LEU A 291 11.49 5.58 -23.65
C LEU A 291 9.98 5.64 -23.90
N ASP A 292 9.59 6.13 -25.09
CA ASP A 292 8.20 6.30 -25.43
C ASP A 292 7.50 4.95 -25.62
N LYS A 293 8.14 4.03 -26.36
CA LYS A 293 7.59 2.68 -26.56
C LYS A 293 7.41 1.92 -25.25
N THR A 294 8.35 2.04 -24.32
CA THR A 294 8.26 1.38 -23.00
C THR A 294 7.02 1.86 -22.26
N ILE A 295 6.83 3.17 -22.14
CA ILE A 295 5.66 3.76 -21.48
C ILE A 295 4.37 3.40 -22.25
N VAL A 296 4.35 3.61 -23.58
CA VAL A 296 3.16 3.39 -24.41
C VAL A 296 2.73 1.92 -24.41
N ILE A 297 3.65 0.95 -24.49
CA ILE A 297 3.29 -0.47 -24.49
C ILE A 297 2.76 -0.88 -23.10
N ALA A 298 3.42 -0.48 -22.01
CA ALA A 298 2.93 -0.75 -20.67
C ALA A 298 1.52 -0.17 -20.45
N THR A 299 1.27 1.09 -20.85
CA THR A 299 -0.04 1.73 -20.80
C THR A 299 -1.07 0.96 -21.62
N ARG A 300 -0.75 0.62 -22.89
CA ARG A 300 -1.69 -0.04 -23.81
C ARG A 300 -2.10 -1.43 -23.38
N CYS A 301 -1.38 -2.06 -22.47
CA CYS A 301 -1.82 -3.33 -21.88
C CYS A 301 -3.16 -3.20 -21.13
N GLY A 302 -3.58 -2.00 -20.75
CA GLY A 302 -4.85 -1.75 -20.06
C GLY A 302 -4.77 -1.96 -18.56
N MET A 303 -5.91 -2.19 -17.92
CA MET A 303 -6.09 -2.30 -16.47
C MET A 303 -5.60 -1.04 -15.76
N ASP A 304 -4.62 -1.15 -14.88
CA ASP A 304 -3.95 -0.06 -14.19
C ASP A 304 -2.91 0.56 -15.12
N SER A 305 -3.40 1.31 -16.07
CA SER A 305 -2.64 1.75 -17.23
C SER A 305 -1.80 3.02 -17.00
N ASP A 306 -1.74 3.51 -15.79
CA ASP A 306 -0.86 4.59 -15.35
C ASP A 306 0.23 4.08 -14.37
N CYS A 307 -0.09 3.19 -13.43
CA CYS A 307 0.90 2.64 -12.52
C CYS A 307 1.87 1.66 -13.24
N ASN A 308 1.40 0.83 -14.17
CA ASN A 308 2.28 -0.08 -14.90
C ASN A 308 3.37 0.65 -15.71
N PRO A 309 3.06 1.71 -16.50
CA PRO A 309 4.10 2.51 -17.15
C PRO A 309 4.93 3.38 -16.19
N SER A 310 4.40 3.69 -15.00
CA SER A 310 5.14 4.34 -13.91
C SER A 310 6.35 3.49 -13.53
N ASN A 311 6.15 2.25 -13.09
CA ASN A 311 7.25 1.33 -12.75
C ASN A 311 8.16 1.04 -13.97
N ALA A 312 7.60 0.77 -15.15
CA ALA A 312 8.39 0.46 -16.34
C ALA A 312 9.28 1.64 -16.78
N GLY A 313 8.70 2.84 -16.81
CA GLY A 313 9.41 4.07 -17.12
C GLY A 313 10.47 4.40 -16.08
N GLY A 314 10.13 4.24 -14.81
CA GLY A 314 11.04 4.47 -13.70
C GLY A 314 12.29 3.61 -13.77
N VAL A 315 12.14 2.29 -13.94
CA VAL A 315 13.26 1.37 -14.09
C VAL A 315 14.12 1.72 -15.32
N LEU A 316 13.50 1.95 -16.49
CA LEU A 316 14.23 2.27 -17.71
C LEU A 316 15.00 3.59 -17.58
N PHE A 317 14.37 4.64 -17.05
CA PHE A 317 15.00 5.94 -16.92
C PHE A 317 16.13 5.93 -15.89
N ALA A 318 16.02 5.09 -14.84
CA ALA A 318 17.11 4.86 -13.90
C ALA A 318 18.34 4.24 -14.57
N THR A 319 18.19 3.36 -15.56
CA THR A 319 19.35 2.82 -16.30
C THR A 319 20.10 3.91 -17.08
N LEU A 320 19.37 4.91 -17.58
CA LEU A 320 19.92 5.98 -18.44
C LEU A 320 20.52 7.14 -17.63
N GLY A 321 19.83 7.59 -16.58
CA GLY A 321 20.11 8.81 -15.86
C GLY A 321 19.40 10.05 -16.42
N PHE A 322 19.15 11.02 -15.54
CA PHE A 322 18.39 12.25 -15.82
C PHE A 322 19.02 13.12 -16.92
N GLU A 323 20.35 13.24 -16.94
CA GLU A 323 21.06 14.07 -17.92
C GLU A 323 20.86 13.61 -19.37
N LYS A 324 20.55 12.33 -19.57
CA LYS A 324 20.30 11.76 -20.92
C LYS A 324 18.82 11.79 -21.31
N LEU A 325 17.93 12.22 -20.43
CA LEU A 325 16.50 12.29 -20.75
C LEU A 325 16.21 13.41 -21.77
N PRO A 326 15.34 13.16 -22.76
CA PRO A 326 14.86 14.22 -23.65
C PRO A 326 14.18 15.35 -22.88
N ALA A 327 14.39 16.59 -23.31
CA ALA A 327 13.86 17.80 -22.66
C ALA A 327 12.33 17.76 -22.44
N ARG A 328 11.57 17.07 -23.30
CA ARG A 328 10.12 16.91 -23.17
C ARG A 328 9.65 16.25 -21.86
N PHE A 329 10.55 15.54 -21.14
CA PHE A 329 10.26 14.95 -19.84
C PHE A 329 10.73 15.82 -18.65
N THR A 330 11.49 16.88 -18.91
CA THR A 330 12.17 17.63 -17.83
C THR A 330 11.92 19.14 -17.89
N GLU A 331 11.70 19.72 -19.09
CA GLU A 331 11.66 21.17 -19.30
C GLU A 331 10.51 21.90 -18.61
N LYS A 332 9.41 21.22 -18.26
CA LYS A 332 8.24 21.78 -17.58
C LYS A 332 8.08 21.29 -16.14
N LEU A 333 9.02 20.47 -15.65
CA LEU A 333 8.96 19.94 -14.30
C LEU A 333 8.99 21.09 -13.26
N ASP A 334 8.02 21.11 -12.37
CA ASP A 334 7.98 22.04 -11.25
C ASP A 334 8.81 21.49 -10.07
N HIS A 335 9.89 22.17 -9.76
CA HIS A 335 10.80 21.81 -8.67
C HIS A 335 10.36 22.33 -7.29
N LYS A 336 9.29 23.15 -7.21
CA LYS A 336 8.90 23.84 -5.99
C LYS A 336 7.63 23.30 -5.34
N THR A 337 6.73 22.78 -6.17
CA THR A 337 5.48 22.20 -5.66
C THR A 337 5.77 20.90 -4.94
N ASN A 338 5.21 20.75 -3.73
CA ASN A 338 5.28 19.50 -2.99
C ASN A 338 4.31 18.46 -3.57
N PHE A 339 4.71 17.22 -3.55
CA PHE A 339 3.79 16.11 -3.77
C PHE A 339 2.69 16.12 -2.69
N SER A 340 1.47 15.82 -3.10
CA SER A 340 0.30 15.85 -2.21
C SER A 340 0.55 15.03 -0.94
N PHE A 341 0.06 15.53 0.18
CA PHE A 341 0.18 14.87 1.49
C PHE A 341 1.62 14.66 2.01
N THR A 342 2.62 15.26 1.38
CA THR A 342 4.03 15.15 1.75
C THR A 342 4.67 16.51 1.98
N ALA A 343 5.87 16.52 2.55
CA ALA A 343 6.72 17.70 2.65
C ALA A 343 7.77 17.78 1.52
N TYR A 344 7.76 16.83 0.60
CA TYR A 344 8.77 16.69 -0.45
C TYR A 344 8.32 17.36 -1.74
N ASN A 345 9.20 18.15 -2.32
CA ASN A 345 9.24 18.48 -3.75
C ASN A 345 10.34 17.64 -4.43
N VAL A 346 10.52 17.79 -5.75
CA VAL A 346 11.50 16.99 -6.49
C VAL A 346 12.92 17.13 -5.91
N ASP A 347 13.34 18.33 -5.56
CA ASP A 347 14.71 18.56 -5.10
C ASP A 347 14.95 17.98 -3.69
N THR A 348 14.02 18.22 -2.75
CA THR A 348 14.12 17.66 -1.38
C THR A 348 13.94 16.15 -1.35
N LEU A 349 13.16 15.57 -2.29
CA LEU A 349 13.07 14.13 -2.47
C LEU A 349 14.42 13.49 -2.82
N ILE A 350 15.15 14.12 -3.74
CA ILE A 350 16.51 13.67 -4.13
C ILE A 350 17.47 13.74 -2.92
N GLU A 351 17.39 14.80 -2.13
CA GLU A 351 18.22 14.96 -0.93
C GLU A 351 17.95 13.89 0.13
N VAL A 352 16.69 13.60 0.44
CA VAL A 352 16.35 12.58 1.42
C VAL A 352 16.72 11.18 0.95
N CYS A 353 16.53 10.87 -0.33
CA CYS A 353 16.95 9.59 -0.89
C CYS A 353 18.45 9.37 -0.75
N GLU A 354 19.27 10.37 -1.07
CA GLU A 354 20.72 10.25 -0.89
C GLU A 354 21.13 10.11 0.59
N LYS A 355 20.52 10.87 1.48
CA LYS A 355 20.74 10.73 2.93
C LYS A 355 20.50 9.29 3.39
N LEU A 356 19.34 8.73 3.06
CA LEU A 356 18.99 7.36 3.43
C LEU A 356 19.91 6.32 2.78
N THR A 357 20.31 6.54 1.51
CA THR A 357 21.28 5.66 0.84
C THR A 357 22.61 5.62 1.59
N ARG A 358 23.12 6.75 2.06
CA ARG A 358 24.35 6.83 2.84
C ARG A 358 24.23 6.07 4.17
N GLU A 359 23.09 6.13 4.83
CA GLU A 359 22.82 5.41 6.07
C GLU A 359 22.73 3.89 5.82
N PHE A 360 22.00 3.45 4.80
CA PHE A 360 21.95 2.03 4.41
C PHE A 360 23.32 1.51 3.97
N LEU A 361 24.06 2.28 3.15
CA LEU A 361 25.41 1.91 2.73
C LEU A 361 26.31 1.64 3.93
N ALA A 362 26.31 2.53 4.92
CA ALA A 362 27.12 2.37 6.14
C ALA A 362 26.70 1.14 6.94
N ARG A 363 25.39 0.93 7.11
CA ARG A 363 24.82 -0.24 7.80
C ARG A 363 25.22 -1.56 7.12
N GLU A 364 25.21 -1.59 5.79
CA GLU A 364 25.56 -2.77 5.01
C GLU A 364 27.08 -3.06 4.96
N GLY A 365 27.91 -2.23 5.57
CA GLY A 365 29.38 -2.37 5.58
C GLY A 365 30.07 -1.70 4.39
N GLY A 366 29.34 -0.90 3.63
CA GLY A 366 29.89 -0.05 2.58
C GLY A 366 30.49 1.23 3.15
N ARG A 367 31.02 2.07 2.26
CA ARG A 367 31.66 3.34 2.65
C ARG A 367 31.65 4.33 1.50
N VAL A 368 31.92 5.58 1.82
CA VAL A 368 32.15 6.65 0.84
C VAL A 368 33.67 6.91 0.74
N GLU A 369 34.21 6.85 -0.45
CA GLU A 369 35.60 7.19 -0.77
C GLU A 369 35.63 8.40 -1.68
N LYS A 370 36.83 8.97 -1.86
CA LYS A 370 37.10 9.94 -2.92
C LYS A 370 37.90 9.29 -4.04
N ASP A 371 37.55 9.61 -5.28
CA ASP A 371 38.32 9.20 -6.44
C ASP A 371 39.56 10.10 -6.64
N ALA A 372 40.31 9.86 -7.73
CA ALA A 372 41.49 10.64 -8.06
C ALA A 372 41.21 12.14 -8.32
N ASN A 373 39.98 12.50 -8.64
CA ASN A 373 39.55 13.89 -8.88
C ASN A 373 39.00 14.55 -7.58
N GLY A 374 38.87 13.79 -6.50
CA GLY A 374 38.28 14.22 -5.25
C GLY A 374 36.77 14.06 -5.18
N ASP A 375 36.14 13.47 -6.21
CA ASP A 375 34.71 13.19 -6.25
C ASP A 375 34.33 12.01 -5.33
N GLU A 376 33.17 12.08 -4.67
CA GLU A 376 32.68 11.00 -3.81
C GLU A 376 32.23 9.78 -4.62
N VAL A 377 32.54 8.60 -4.10
CA VAL A 377 32.20 7.30 -4.69
C VAL A 377 31.64 6.40 -3.60
N PHE A 378 30.48 5.85 -3.80
CA PHE A 378 29.93 4.76 -2.98
C PHE A 378 30.71 3.48 -3.28
N VAL A 379 31.21 2.83 -2.24
CA VAL A 379 31.88 1.52 -2.28
C VAL A 379 30.92 0.53 -1.59
N ILE A 380 30.23 -0.25 -2.40
CA ILE A 380 29.06 -1.04 -2.01
C ILE A 380 29.48 -2.51 -1.98
N PRO A 381 29.33 -3.22 -0.83
CA PRO A 381 29.65 -4.65 -0.77
C PRO A 381 28.65 -5.45 -1.61
N VAL A 382 29.16 -6.41 -2.39
CA VAL A 382 28.33 -7.31 -3.19
C VAL A 382 27.82 -8.42 -2.30
N LYS A 383 26.50 -8.44 -2.07
CA LYS A 383 25.81 -9.48 -1.30
C LYS A 383 24.75 -10.15 -2.16
N ALA A 384 24.72 -11.48 -2.16
CA ALA A 384 23.66 -12.21 -2.84
C ALA A 384 22.27 -11.88 -2.23
N PRO A 385 21.25 -11.72 -3.06
CA PRO A 385 19.88 -11.58 -2.57
C PRO A 385 19.47 -12.78 -1.68
N LYS A 386 18.70 -12.48 -0.63
CA LYS A 386 18.13 -13.48 0.29
C LYS A 386 16.62 -13.33 0.29
N PRO A 387 15.93 -13.93 -0.69
CA PRO A 387 14.49 -13.85 -0.78
C PRO A 387 13.82 -14.48 0.46
N ASN A 388 12.60 -14.05 0.73
CA ASN A 388 11.78 -14.60 1.80
C ASN A 388 11.50 -16.09 1.58
N ALA A 389 11.05 -16.78 2.64
CA ALA A 389 10.38 -18.06 2.49
C ALA A 389 9.08 -17.87 1.68
N LEU A 390 8.72 -18.88 0.88
CA LEU A 390 7.48 -18.85 0.11
C LEU A 390 6.27 -18.82 1.04
N GLU A 391 5.39 -17.86 0.82
CA GLU A 391 4.05 -17.78 1.38
C GLU A 391 3.01 -17.82 0.25
N LEU A 392 1.81 -18.31 0.55
CA LEU A 392 0.72 -18.47 -0.42
C LEU A 392 -0.53 -17.77 0.12
N SER A 393 -1.03 -16.76 -0.56
CA SER A 393 -2.19 -15.99 -0.10
C SER A 393 -3.50 -16.77 -0.09
N TRP A 394 -3.63 -17.80 -0.92
CA TRP A 394 -4.79 -18.73 -0.92
C TRP A 394 -4.66 -19.88 0.11
N ALA A 395 -3.48 -20.07 0.70
CA ALA A 395 -3.21 -21.01 1.78
C ALA A 395 -2.26 -20.36 2.79
N PRO A 396 -2.69 -19.26 3.43
CA PRO A 396 -1.81 -18.45 4.25
C PRO A 396 -1.36 -19.20 5.49
N GLY A 397 -0.18 -18.86 5.98
CA GLY A 397 0.31 -19.28 7.28
C GLY A 397 -0.58 -18.79 8.44
N PRO A 398 -0.28 -19.18 9.68
CA PRO A 398 -1.01 -18.71 10.83
C PRO A 398 -0.76 -17.20 11.05
N ILE A 399 -1.77 -16.48 11.55
CA ILE A 399 -1.61 -15.10 12.01
C ILE A 399 -0.62 -15.03 13.19
N ALA A 400 0.08 -13.92 13.29
CA ALA A 400 1.00 -13.65 14.40
C ALA A 400 0.26 -13.24 15.69
N ASN A 401 -1.05 -12.99 15.64
CA ASN A 401 -1.86 -12.38 16.70
C ASN A 401 -1.29 -11.02 17.13
N SER A 402 -0.80 -10.27 16.15
CA SER A 402 -0.17 -8.97 16.38
C SER A 402 -1.22 -7.90 16.62
N VAL A 403 -1.18 -7.29 17.81
CA VAL A 403 -2.02 -6.15 18.18
C VAL A 403 -1.14 -5.01 18.68
N PHE A 404 -1.55 -3.78 18.47
CA PHE A 404 -0.86 -2.64 19.04
C PHE A 404 -1.06 -2.61 20.56
N THR A 405 -0.01 -2.24 21.31
CA THR A 405 -0.12 -1.95 22.75
C THR A 405 -0.99 -0.69 22.96
N ASP A 406 -1.44 -0.48 24.20
CA ASP A 406 -2.22 0.73 24.54
C ASP A 406 -1.44 2.00 24.20
N GLU A 407 -0.13 2.05 24.49
CA GLU A 407 0.75 3.18 24.19
C GLU A 407 0.91 3.41 22.68
N GLU A 408 0.98 2.35 21.88
CA GLU A 408 1.03 2.44 20.42
C GLU A 408 -0.32 2.87 19.85
N ASN A 409 -1.40 2.33 20.39
CA ASN A 409 -2.75 2.75 20.00
C ASN A 409 -3.01 4.24 20.28
N GLU A 410 -2.51 4.78 21.38
CA GLU A 410 -2.64 6.21 21.66
C GLU A 410 -1.99 7.11 20.59
N LYS A 411 -0.95 6.61 19.89
CA LYS A 411 -0.29 7.33 18.79
C LYS A 411 -1.10 7.30 17.49
N ILE A 412 -2.06 6.39 17.35
CA ILE A 412 -2.95 6.33 16.19
C ILE A 412 -4.07 7.34 16.38
N ARG A 413 -4.08 8.40 15.55
CA ARG A 413 -5.04 9.51 15.64
C ARG A 413 -6.42 9.14 15.13
N PHE A 414 -6.47 8.29 14.10
CA PHE A 414 -7.72 7.85 13.48
C PHE A 414 -8.05 6.45 13.92
N LYS A 415 -9.25 6.23 14.44
CA LYS A 415 -9.69 4.92 14.92
C LYS A 415 -10.67 4.29 13.94
N ALA A 416 -10.41 3.05 13.56
CA ALA A 416 -11.38 2.18 12.92
C ALA A 416 -11.79 1.07 13.89
N PHE A 417 -12.90 0.42 13.60
CA PHE A 417 -13.47 -0.59 14.48
C PHE A 417 -13.86 -1.83 13.68
N THR A 418 -13.56 -2.99 14.23
CA THR A 418 -13.85 -4.28 13.57
C THR A 418 -15.34 -4.60 13.54
N ASN A 419 -16.14 -3.89 14.32
CA ASN A 419 -17.59 -3.96 14.27
C ASN A 419 -18.22 -2.65 14.78
N LEU A 420 -19.49 -2.43 14.41
CA LEU A 420 -20.22 -1.21 14.75
C LEU A 420 -20.37 -0.99 16.26
N GLN A 421 -20.52 -2.05 17.05
CA GLN A 421 -20.67 -1.92 18.50
C GLN A 421 -19.42 -1.32 19.15
N LYS A 422 -18.22 -1.77 18.77
CA LYS A 422 -16.98 -1.15 19.28
C LYS A 422 -16.85 0.33 18.92
N ALA A 423 -17.30 0.71 17.73
CA ALA A 423 -17.36 2.11 17.33
C ALA A 423 -18.32 2.91 18.22
N VAL A 424 -19.51 2.36 18.47
CA VAL A 424 -20.51 2.98 19.34
C VAL A 424 -20.01 3.08 20.78
N ASP A 425 -19.37 2.02 21.33
CA ASP A 425 -18.80 2.04 22.68
C ASP A 425 -17.75 3.17 22.85
N HIS A 426 -17.01 3.47 21.81
CA HIS A 426 -15.97 4.49 21.84
C HIS A 426 -16.52 5.93 21.67
N PHE A 427 -17.34 6.16 20.64
CA PHE A 427 -17.81 7.51 20.29
C PHE A 427 -19.11 7.92 20.95
N PHE A 428 -19.93 6.95 21.32
CA PHE A 428 -21.25 7.13 21.94
C PHE A 428 -21.37 6.25 23.19
N PRO A 429 -20.53 6.44 24.21
CA PRO A 429 -20.49 5.57 25.38
C PRO A 429 -21.85 5.46 26.05
N GLY A 430 -22.23 4.25 26.43
CA GLY A 430 -23.54 3.93 27.01
C GLY A 430 -24.64 3.64 25.99
N TRP A 431 -24.35 3.68 24.69
CA TRP A 431 -25.23 3.22 23.64
C TRP A 431 -24.83 1.84 23.13
N THR A 432 -25.82 1.07 22.70
CA THR A 432 -25.63 -0.18 21.95
C THR A 432 -26.23 -0.05 20.57
N ILE A 433 -25.73 -0.82 19.59
CA ILE A 433 -26.25 -0.81 18.23
C ILE A 433 -26.76 -2.20 17.83
N GLY A 434 -27.95 -2.24 17.25
CA GLY A 434 -28.51 -3.43 16.62
C GLY A 434 -27.86 -3.72 15.25
N PRO A 435 -28.33 -4.78 14.56
CA PRO A 435 -27.90 -5.09 13.21
C PRO A 435 -28.05 -3.89 12.26
N SER A 436 -27.07 -3.69 11.40
CA SER A 436 -27.12 -2.75 10.30
C SER A 436 -27.06 -3.52 8.97
N GLY A 437 -27.82 -3.07 7.98
CA GLY A 437 -27.73 -3.59 6.62
C GLY A 437 -26.32 -3.33 6.03
N PRO A 438 -25.89 -4.12 5.05
CA PRO A 438 -24.55 -3.98 4.46
C PRO A 438 -24.44 -2.83 3.44
N GLU A 439 -25.55 -2.30 2.97
CA GLU A 439 -25.57 -1.29 1.93
C GLU A 439 -24.98 0.05 2.40
N MET A 440 -24.37 0.78 1.48
CA MET A 440 -23.71 2.07 1.72
C MET A 440 -22.55 2.02 2.76
N ASP A 441 -21.98 0.85 2.97
CA ASP A 441 -20.78 0.61 3.80
C ASP A 441 -20.91 1.18 5.22
N PRO A 442 -21.79 0.63 6.09
CA PRO A 442 -21.93 1.07 7.48
C PRO A 442 -20.63 0.98 8.24
N GLY A 443 -20.33 1.99 9.04
CA GLY A 443 -19.07 2.08 9.77
C GLY A 443 -18.74 3.52 10.14
N MET A 444 -17.52 3.72 10.65
CA MET A 444 -17.03 5.06 10.94
C MET A 444 -16.50 5.74 9.68
N ARG A 445 -16.71 7.04 9.59
CA ARG A 445 -16.03 7.93 8.66
C ARG A 445 -15.16 8.89 9.45
N ASP A 446 -13.90 9.03 9.06
CA ASP A 446 -12.97 9.98 9.68
C ASP A 446 -13.53 11.41 9.60
N SER A 447 -14.15 11.72 8.46
CA SER A 447 -14.87 12.98 8.26
C SER A 447 -16.01 12.82 7.26
N PHE A 448 -17.05 13.61 7.44
CA PHE A 448 -18.16 13.75 6.49
C PHE A 448 -18.77 15.14 6.65
N ARG A 449 -18.88 15.90 5.56
CA ARG A 449 -19.46 17.27 5.54
C ARG A 449 -18.98 18.16 6.70
N GLY A 450 -17.65 18.21 6.91
CA GLY A 450 -17.01 19.05 7.92
C GLY A 450 -17.06 18.55 9.36
N LYS A 451 -17.75 17.46 9.63
CA LYS A 451 -17.75 16.79 10.94
C LYS A 451 -16.77 15.61 10.94
N LYS A 452 -16.10 15.37 12.07
CA LYS A 452 -15.19 14.24 12.27
C LYS A 452 -15.87 13.10 13.02
N ASN A 453 -15.36 11.87 12.82
CA ASN A 453 -15.81 10.67 13.53
C ASN A 453 -17.32 10.42 13.40
N VAL A 454 -17.81 10.37 12.17
CA VAL A 454 -19.21 10.19 11.85
C VAL A 454 -19.55 8.70 11.72
N LEU A 455 -20.49 8.21 12.52
CA LEU A 455 -21.02 6.85 12.38
C LEU A 455 -22.03 6.80 11.23
N VAL A 456 -21.88 5.82 10.34
CA VAL A 456 -22.84 5.51 9.27
C VAL A 456 -23.58 4.23 9.62
N THR A 457 -24.91 4.27 9.53
CA THR A 457 -25.80 3.12 9.69
C THR A 457 -26.69 2.98 8.46
N HIS A 458 -27.18 1.77 8.22
CA HIS A 458 -28.18 1.49 7.18
C HIS A 458 -29.26 0.58 7.73
N PRO A 459 -30.55 0.75 7.40
CA PRO A 459 -31.60 -0.23 7.76
C PRO A 459 -31.19 -1.63 7.28
N VAL A 460 -31.60 -2.66 8.01
CA VAL A 460 -31.33 -4.06 7.62
C VAL A 460 -32.09 -4.40 6.34
N ASP A 461 -33.36 -3.98 6.30
CA ASP A 461 -34.23 -4.02 5.14
C ASP A 461 -35.31 -2.92 5.27
N ARG A 462 -36.32 -2.93 4.39
CA ARG A 462 -37.38 -1.91 4.38
C ARG A 462 -38.22 -1.87 5.66
N GLU A 463 -38.30 -2.98 6.38
CA GLU A 463 -39.16 -3.13 7.59
C GLU A 463 -38.31 -3.06 8.86
N VAL A 464 -37.08 -3.51 8.82
CA VAL A 464 -36.19 -3.65 9.99
C VAL A 464 -35.17 -2.51 10.04
N PRO A 465 -35.33 -1.55 10.97
CA PRO A 465 -34.41 -0.43 11.14
C PRO A 465 -33.09 -0.89 11.77
N CYS A 466 -32.05 -0.10 11.57
CA CYS A 466 -30.88 -0.13 12.44
C CYS A 466 -31.15 0.73 13.67
N VAL A 467 -30.93 0.19 14.88
CA VAL A 467 -31.35 0.83 16.13
C VAL A 467 -30.15 1.07 17.05
N LEU A 468 -30.00 2.31 17.50
CA LEU A 468 -29.12 2.68 18.62
C LEU A 468 -29.96 2.72 19.90
N THR A 469 -29.55 2.00 20.94
CA THR A 469 -30.30 1.86 22.20
C THR A 469 -29.46 2.29 23.39
N THR A 470 -30.05 3.04 24.32
CA THR A 470 -29.49 3.30 25.65
C THR A 470 -30.56 3.16 26.74
N SER A 471 -30.11 3.05 28.00
CA SER A 471 -30.99 3.12 29.17
C SER A 471 -30.39 4.09 30.19
N VAL A 472 -31.11 5.10 30.56
CA VAL A 472 -30.66 6.18 31.45
C VAL A 472 -31.65 6.49 32.54
N ASP A 473 -31.14 6.97 33.67
CA ASP A 473 -31.97 7.54 34.73
C ASP A 473 -32.27 9.00 34.38
N ILE A 474 -33.55 9.39 34.32
CA ILE A 474 -33.98 10.76 34.09
C ILE A 474 -34.17 11.47 35.43
N PRO A 475 -33.33 12.46 35.80
CA PRO A 475 -33.40 13.10 37.12
C PRO A 475 -34.72 13.82 37.34
N ALA A 476 -35.33 13.61 38.51
CA ALA A 476 -36.52 14.37 38.93
C ALA A 476 -36.19 15.86 39.09
N GLY A 477 -37.10 16.74 38.70
CA GLY A 477 -36.99 18.20 38.89
C GLY A 477 -35.95 18.89 38.00
N LYS A 478 -35.43 18.20 36.98
CA LYS A 478 -34.54 18.77 35.98
C LYS A 478 -35.18 18.72 34.61
N LYS A 479 -34.90 19.71 33.79
CA LYS A 479 -35.17 19.64 32.35
C LYS A 479 -34.14 18.70 31.71
N THR A 480 -34.59 17.65 31.04
CA THR A 480 -33.72 16.70 30.36
C THR A 480 -34.01 16.70 28.87
N THR A 481 -32.98 16.88 28.06
CA THR A 481 -33.09 16.99 26.61
C THR A 481 -32.15 16.00 25.94
N LEU A 482 -32.65 15.24 24.97
CA LEU A 482 -31.85 14.52 23.98
C LEU A 482 -31.60 15.44 22.80
N ARG A 483 -30.33 15.61 22.44
CA ARG A 483 -29.87 16.38 21.28
C ARG A 483 -29.12 15.44 20.33
N LEU A 484 -29.47 15.50 19.07
CA LEU A 484 -28.84 14.72 17.99
C LEU A 484 -28.40 15.65 16.88
N VAL A 485 -27.24 15.37 16.28
CA VAL A 485 -26.82 15.95 15.00
C VAL A 485 -26.65 14.80 14.02
N VAL A 486 -27.55 14.71 13.06
CA VAL A 486 -27.64 13.62 12.10
C VAL A 486 -27.63 14.15 10.66
N GLY A 487 -27.20 13.32 9.72
CA GLY A 487 -27.15 13.67 8.31
C GLY A 487 -27.71 12.56 7.42
N HIS A 488 -27.70 12.83 6.13
CA HIS A 488 -28.22 11.92 5.10
C HIS A 488 -27.22 11.82 3.92
N PHE A 489 -27.36 10.78 3.10
CA PHE A 489 -26.66 10.73 1.82
C PHE A 489 -27.21 11.79 0.86
N GLU A 490 -26.38 12.30 -0.05
CA GLU A 490 -26.75 13.44 -0.90
C GLU A 490 -28.04 13.22 -1.71
N GLN A 491 -28.25 11.99 -2.18
CA GLN A 491 -29.37 11.59 -3.04
C GLN A 491 -30.48 10.87 -2.27
N GLY A 492 -30.35 10.70 -0.94
CA GLY A 492 -31.26 9.93 -0.13
C GLY A 492 -31.75 10.63 1.12
N ASP A 493 -32.72 10.01 1.75
CA ASP A 493 -33.29 10.41 3.03
C ASP A 493 -33.67 9.16 3.83
N TRP A 494 -34.03 9.34 5.10
CA TRP A 494 -34.44 8.26 6.00
C TRP A 494 -35.25 8.83 7.16
N ASP A 495 -36.06 7.96 7.82
CA ASP A 495 -36.84 8.34 9.00
C ASP A 495 -36.07 8.07 10.29
N LEU A 496 -35.73 9.13 11.04
CA LEU A 496 -35.29 9.03 12.42
C LEU A 496 -36.53 8.83 13.32
N VAL A 497 -36.67 7.64 13.95
CA VAL A 497 -37.74 7.40 14.92
C VAL A 497 -37.14 7.35 16.33
N ILE A 498 -37.60 8.23 17.21
CA ILE A 498 -37.24 8.25 18.63
C ILE A 498 -38.31 7.50 19.41
N ARG A 499 -37.94 6.42 20.11
CA ARG A 499 -38.80 5.68 21.02
C ARG A 499 -38.34 5.85 22.46
N VAL A 500 -39.28 5.92 23.38
CA VAL A 500 -39.02 5.86 24.82
C VAL A 500 -39.88 4.76 25.41
N ASN A 501 -39.21 3.83 26.13
CA ASN A 501 -39.84 2.63 26.70
C ASN A 501 -40.66 1.85 25.66
N GLY A 502 -40.12 1.70 24.44
CA GLY A 502 -40.73 0.99 23.33
C GLY A 502 -41.84 1.74 22.57
N SER A 503 -42.32 2.88 23.09
CA SER A 503 -43.36 3.67 22.43
C SER A 503 -42.74 4.76 21.53
N PRO A 504 -43.14 4.89 20.25
CA PRO A 504 -42.68 5.95 19.38
C PRO A 504 -43.14 7.31 19.89
N GLN A 505 -42.23 8.26 20.02
CA GLN A 505 -42.49 9.60 20.54
C GLN A 505 -42.34 10.66 19.45
N LYS A 506 -41.39 10.47 18.51
CA LYS A 506 -41.12 11.44 17.46
C LYS A 506 -40.56 10.73 16.22
N THR A 507 -41.03 11.15 15.05
CA THR A 507 -40.43 10.77 13.77
C THR A 507 -40.03 12.03 13.04
N VAL A 508 -38.81 12.03 12.47
CA VAL A 508 -38.24 13.15 11.72
C VAL A 508 -37.68 12.63 10.42
N LEU A 509 -38.10 13.17 9.31
CA LEU A 509 -37.48 12.91 8.02
C LEU A 509 -36.10 13.59 7.99
N ILE A 510 -35.06 12.81 7.80
CA ILE A 510 -33.67 13.27 7.67
C ILE A 510 -33.28 13.22 6.21
N GLY A 511 -33.22 14.37 5.56
CA GLY A 511 -32.97 14.49 4.12
C GLY A 511 -32.72 15.94 3.72
N LYS A 512 -32.56 16.18 2.43
CA LYS A 512 -32.23 17.51 1.87
C LYS A 512 -33.20 18.62 2.30
N MET A 513 -34.47 18.29 2.50
CA MET A 513 -35.52 19.26 2.87
C MET A 513 -35.45 19.65 4.35
N SER A 514 -34.89 18.81 5.22
CA SER A 514 -34.80 19.03 6.67
C SER A 514 -33.41 19.50 7.09
N ALA A 515 -32.39 19.31 6.22
CA ALA A 515 -31.00 19.66 6.50
C ALA A 515 -30.74 21.18 6.36
N ASP A 516 -29.78 21.66 7.13
CA ASP A 516 -29.22 23.00 6.97
C ASP A 516 -28.33 23.09 5.70
N ASN A 517 -27.71 24.26 5.49
CA ASN A 517 -26.82 24.49 4.36
C ASN A 517 -25.52 23.65 4.41
N THR A 518 -25.20 22.99 5.51
CA THR A 518 -24.07 22.06 5.66
C THR A 518 -24.46 20.61 5.46
N GLY A 519 -25.76 20.33 5.29
CA GLY A 519 -26.30 18.98 5.08
C GLY A 519 -26.53 18.20 6.39
N TRP A 520 -26.58 18.90 7.53
CA TRP A 520 -26.88 18.32 8.83
C TRP A 520 -28.25 18.74 9.34
N VAL A 521 -28.87 17.89 10.17
CA VAL A 521 -30.14 18.13 10.84
C VAL A 521 -29.89 18.07 12.34
N GLU A 522 -30.18 19.15 13.06
CA GLU A 522 -30.20 19.13 14.51
C GLU A 522 -31.60 18.75 14.98
N VAL A 523 -31.69 17.66 15.76
CA VAL A 523 -32.96 17.18 16.34
C VAL A 523 -32.86 17.24 17.85
N THR A 524 -33.81 17.92 18.47
CA THR A 524 -33.98 17.94 19.93
C THR A 524 -35.27 17.25 20.33
N PHE A 525 -35.22 16.49 21.44
CA PHE A 525 -36.38 15.82 22.02
C PHE A 525 -36.39 16.02 23.54
N ASP A 526 -37.55 16.47 24.09
CA ASP A 526 -37.71 16.71 25.52
C ASP A 526 -38.00 15.40 26.26
N LEU A 527 -37.08 14.98 27.11
CA LEU A 527 -37.17 13.81 27.99
C LEU A 527 -37.73 14.18 29.38
N THR A 528 -38.03 15.47 29.66
CA THR A 528 -38.57 15.92 30.96
C THR A 528 -39.87 15.24 31.36
N PRO A 529 -40.81 14.86 30.45
CA PRO A 529 -42.00 14.07 30.81
C PRO A 529 -41.72 12.73 31.47
N PHE A 530 -40.47 12.21 31.33
CA PHE A 530 -40.03 10.95 31.93
C PHE A 530 -39.21 11.16 33.22
N ALA A 531 -39.19 12.37 33.78
CA ALA A 531 -38.42 12.74 34.97
C ALA A 531 -38.77 11.86 36.17
N GLY A 532 -37.76 11.42 36.92
CA GLY A 532 -37.88 10.46 38.02
C GLY A 532 -37.87 9.01 37.59
N GLY A 533 -37.93 8.73 36.26
CA GLY A 533 -37.82 7.38 35.70
C GLY A 533 -36.43 6.79 35.86
N LYS A 534 -36.39 5.50 36.25
CA LYS A 534 -35.17 4.71 36.31
C LYS A 534 -35.08 3.79 35.09
N ASN A 535 -33.82 3.63 34.56
CA ASN A 535 -33.58 2.77 33.41
C ASN A 535 -34.52 3.08 32.23
N VAL A 536 -34.78 4.35 31.96
CA VAL A 536 -35.64 4.77 30.83
C VAL A 536 -34.92 4.37 29.54
N LYS A 537 -35.52 3.43 28.80
CA LYS A 537 -34.98 2.95 27.54
C LYS A 537 -35.26 3.96 26.43
N ILE A 538 -34.25 4.32 25.68
CA ILE A 538 -34.35 5.20 24.52
C ILE A 538 -33.80 4.44 23.32
N ASP A 539 -34.60 4.33 22.26
CA ASP A 539 -34.22 3.75 20.99
C ASP A 539 -34.23 4.84 19.91
N LEU A 540 -33.16 4.90 19.11
CA LEU A 540 -33.02 5.77 17.95
C LEU A 540 -32.94 4.87 16.71
N GLU A 541 -34.00 4.91 15.89
CA GLU A 541 -34.07 4.05 14.70
C GLU A 541 -33.66 4.84 13.46
N ASN A 542 -32.71 4.28 12.68
CA ASN A 542 -32.59 4.60 11.27
C ASN A 542 -33.53 3.66 10.52
N LYS A 543 -34.70 4.18 10.14
CA LYS A 543 -35.75 3.42 9.47
C LYS A 543 -35.89 3.85 8.02
N ALA A 544 -36.01 2.88 7.14
CA ALA A 544 -36.26 3.14 5.73
C ALA A 544 -37.63 3.79 5.52
N ASN A 545 -37.69 4.82 4.68
CA ASN A 545 -38.93 5.41 4.19
C ASN A 545 -39.18 5.12 2.70
N GLY A 546 -38.16 4.62 2.02
CA GLY A 546 -38.10 4.07 0.67
C GLY A 546 -37.22 2.85 0.63
N TRP A 547 -36.20 2.83 -0.24
CA TRP A 547 -35.10 1.86 -0.21
C TRP A 547 -33.81 2.38 -0.84
N SER A 548 -33.84 3.52 -1.48
CA SER A 548 -32.66 4.06 -2.16
C SER A 548 -31.96 5.07 -1.27
N TRP A 549 -30.70 4.78 -0.92
CA TRP A 549 -29.81 5.72 -0.24
C TRP A 549 -30.19 6.03 1.24
N GLU A 550 -30.68 5.06 1.97
CA GLU A 550 -31.22 5.16 3.34
C GLU A 550 -30.13 5.28 4.45
N ALA A 551 -28.92 5.68 4.10
CA ALA A 551 -27.84 5.78 5.08
C ALA A 551 -28.04 6.93 6.06
N GLY A 552 -28.03 6.60 7.34
CA GLY A 552 -28.05 7.55 8.45
C GLY A 552 -26.63 7.89 8.92
N TYR A 553 -26.31 9.17 8.97
CA TYR A 553 -25.03 9.69 9.44
C TYR A 553 -25.20 10.32 10.82
N TRP A 554 -24.45 9.84 11.83
CA TRP A 554 -24.57 10.27 13.21
C TRP A 554 -23.28 10.97 13.64
N SER A 555 -23.37 12.26 13.95
CA SER A 555 -22.25 13.06 14.41
C SER A 555 -22.26 13.28 15.92
N GLU A 556 -23.43 13.55 16.49
CA GLU A 556 -23.56 13.85 17.91
C GLU A 556 -24.82 13.20 18.46
N ILE A 557 -24.70 12.54 19.64
CA ILE A 557 -25.81 11.98 20.43
C ILE A 557 -25.56 12.40 21.88
N GLU A 558 -26.39 13.26 22.43
CA GLU A 558 -26.18 13.82 23.76
C GLU A 558 -27.46 13.88 24.57
N ILE A 559 -27.42 13.43 25.83
CA ILE A 559 -28.48 13.59 26.80
C ILE A 559 -27.98 14.52 27.90
N LYS A 560 -28.64 15.69 28.04
CA LYS A 560 -28.33 16.70 29.07
C LYS A 560 -29.46 16.93 30.01
N SER A 561 -29.15 17.04 31.32
CA SER A 561 -30.09 17.41 32.36
C SER A 561 -29.65 18.71 33.04
N GLU A 562 -30.47 19.75 32.98
CA GLU A 562 -30.21 21.05 33.55
C GLU A 562 -31.20 21.37 34.66
N VAL A 563 -30.75 22.13 35.67
CA VAL A 563 -31.67 22.62 36.72
C VAL A 563 -32.62 23.63 36.09
N ASN A 564 -33.94 23.46 36.28
CA ASN A 564 -34.90 24.48 35.88
C ASN A 564 -34.53 25.80 36.59
N ARG A 565 -34.09 26.77 35.82
CA ARG A 565 -33.89 28.13 36.34
C ARG A 565 -35.19 28.85 36.52
#